data_a4d294d54fdcdb5e0bb4f5177be552e2
#
_entry.id   a4d294d54fdcdb5e0bb4f5177be552e2
#
_cell.length_a   1.000
_cell.length_b   1.000
_cell.length_c   1.000
_cell.angle_alpha   90.00
_cell.angle_beta   90.00
_cell.angle_gamma   90.00
#
_symmetry.space_group_name_H-M   'P 1'
#
loop_
_entity.id
_entity.type
_entity.pdbx_description
1 polymer ?
#
loop_
_entity_poly.entity_id
_entity_poly.type
_entity_poly.pdbx_seq_one_letter_code
_entity_poly.pdbx_strand_id
1 'polypeptide(L)'
;MENYEVAINGTTLAARILGIETPDVQFFYNQDMTEKGINSIFLKERYIIAFNEEWIEQANPMEIQVTCFHETRHAFQWKLITGEYQGVSNIDPRIIEIWKNEMSNYNSPTKKDIPEEEYLRQKIEIDAIAFAHFHIKKLYNVKSIIPECITNEVALKLDCFREG
;
A
#
# COMPACT_ATOMS: atom_id res chain seq x y z
N MET A 1 16.85 5.10 15.08
CA MET A 1 16.67 5.16 13.60
C MET A 1 15.70 6.28 13.30
N GLU A 2 16.10 7.17 12.45
CA GLU A 2 15.24 8.30 12.07
C GLU A 2 14.09 7.83 11.17
N ASN A 3 12.97 8.53 11.22
CA ASN A 3 11.75 8.15 10.50
C ASN A 3 11.95 8.03 8.98
N TYR A 4 12.80 8.85 8.40
CA TYR A 4 13.17 8.76 6.98
C TYR A 4 13.84 7.43 6.65
N GLU A 5 14.76 6.98 7.51
CA GLU A 5 15.42 5.68 7.35
C GLU A 5 14.43 4.53 7.51
N VAL A 6 13.47 4.66 8.43
CA VAL A 6 12.40 3.66 8.60
C VAL A 6 11.60 3.52 7.30
N ALA A 7 11.25 4.64 6.66
CA ALA A 7 10.51 4.63 5.40
C ALA A 7 11.30 3.96 4.26
N ILE A 8 12.58 4.31 4.12
CA ILE A 8 13.45 3.73 3.08
C ILE A 8 13.64 2.23 3.31
N ASN A 9 13.98 1.84 4.53
CA ASN A 9 14.24 0.44 4.88
C ASN A 9 12.98 -0.41 4.82
N GLY A 10 11.84 0.12 5.26
CA GLY A 10 10.53 -0.55 5.19
C GLY A 10 10.10 -0.83 3.75
N THR A 11 10.29 0.14 2.87
CA THR A 11 10.00 -0.03 1.44
C THR A 11 10.91 -1.08 0.82
N THR A 12 12.20 -1.05 1.13
CA THR A 12 13.17 -2.04 0.63
C THR A 12 12.81 -3.46 1.12
N LEU A 13 12.43 -3.60 2.37
CA LEU A 13 12.03 -4.90 2.94
C LEU A 13 10.76 -5.43 2.25
N ALA A 14 9.74 -4.59 2.11
CA ALA A 14 8.50 -4.97 1.44
C ALA A 14 8.73 -5.37 -0.02
N ALA A 15 9.55 -4.62 -0.74
CA ALA A 15 9.90 -4.93 -2.14
C ALA A 15 10.62 -6.28 -2.24
N ARG A 16 11.51 -6.56 -1.31
CA ARG A 16 12.22 -7.86 -1.25
C ARG A 16 11.26 -9.02 -1.02
N ILE A 17 10.32 -8.88 -0.09
CA ILE A 17 9.30 -9.88 0.17
C ILE A 17 8.45 -10.14 -1.08
N LEU A 18 8.13 -9.10 -1.82
CA LEU A 18 7.31 -9.18 -3.03
C LEU A 18 8.08 -9.61 -4.28
N GLY A 19 9.41 -9.60 -4.22
CA GLY A 19 10.24 -9.95 -5.37
C GLY A 19 10.18 -8.92 -6.50
N ILE A 20 10.07 -7.64 -6.15
CA ILE A 20 10.03 -6.54 -7.11
C ILE A 20 11.22 -5.60 -6.92
N GLU A 21 11.51 -4.82 -7.96
CA GLU A 21 12.42 -3.68 -7.85
C GLU A 21 11.89 -2.72 -6.79
N THR A 22 12.77 -2.21 -5.94
CA THR A 22 12.38 -1.26 -4.90
C THR A 22 11.98 0.07 -5.54
N PRO A 23 10.75 0.56 -5.31
CA PRO A 23 10.39 1.90 -5.74
C PRO A 23 11.29 2.96 -5.09
N ASP A 24 11.52 4.06 -5.79
CA ASP A 24 12.16 5.22 -5.17
C ASP A 24 11.28 5.77 -4.06
N VAL A 25 11.91 6.18 -2.97
CA VAL A 25 11.22 6.82 -1.84
C VAL A 25 11.54 8.31 -1.87
N GLN A 26 10.52 9.13 -1.88
CA GLN A 26 10.66 10.59 -1.85
C GLN A 26 9.77 11.20 -0.78
N PHE A 27 10.20 12.33 -0.27
CA PHE A 27 9.53 13.06 0.80
C PHE A 27 9.19 14.46 0.33
N PHE A 28 7.94 14.84 0.48
CA PHE A 28 7.45 16.13 0.00
C PHE A 28 6.61 16.83 1.07
N TYR A 29 6.84 18.10 1.25
CA TYR A 29 5.87 18.97 1.92
C TYR A 29 4.77 19.29 0.89
N ASN A 30 3.57 18.82 1.15
CA ASN A 30 2.43 19.04 0.29
C ASN A 30 1.19 19.37 1.13
N GLN A 31 0.78 20.63 1.08
CA GLN A 31 -0.34 21.13 1.88
C GLN A 31 -1.64 20.40 1.53
N ASP A 32 -1.87 20.10 0.29
CA ASP A 32 -3.09 19.36 -0.13
C ASP A 32 -3.13 17.96 0.48
N MET A 33 -2.00 17.26 0.53
CA MET A 33 -1.92 15.96 1.19
C MET A 33 -2.21 16.08 2.68
N THR A 34 -1.62 17.08 3.34
CA THR A 34 -1.82 17.32 4.78
C THR A 34 -3.28 17.63 5.09
N GLU A 35 -3.91 18.54 4.33
CA GLU A 35 -5.30 18.92 4.51
C GLU A 35 -6.28 17.74 4.31
N LYS A 36 -5.93 16.80 3.43
CA LYS A 36 -6.74 15.61 3.16
C LYS A 36 -6.37 14.41 4.04
N GLY A 37 -5.39 14.56 4.93
CA GLY A 37 -4.92 13.48 5.79
C GLY A 37 -4.22 12.35 5.03
N ILE A 38 -3.59 12.65 3.90
CA ILE A 38 -2.87 11.67 3.09
C ILE A 38 -1.43 11.59 3.56
N ASN A 39 -1.01 10.40 3.98
CA ASN A 39 0.32 10.14 4.50
C ASN A 39 1.34 9.77 3.41
N SER A 40 0.86 9.10 2.37
CA SER A 40 1.70 8.60 1.28
C SER A 40 0.87 8.32 0.04
N ILE A 41 1.54 8.18 -1.09
CA ILE A 41 0.93 7.77 -2.36
C ILE A 41 1.96 7.06 -3.23
N PHE A 42 1.54 5.98 -3.91
CA PHE A 42 2.34 5.36 -4.96
C PHE A 42 2.05 6.05 -6.30
N LEU A 43 3.09 6.62 -6.90
CA LEU A 43 3.04 7.27 -8.20
C LEU A 43 3.49 6.27 -9.27
N LYS A 44 2.54 5.59 -9.89
CA LYS A 44 2.78 4.46 -10.78
C LYS A 44 3.61 4.83 -12.03
N GLU A 45 3.37 5.99 -12.62
CA GLU A 45 4.06 6.44 -13.82
C GLU A 45 5.55 6.68 -13.60
N ARG A 46 5.93 7.02 -12.39
CA ARG A 46 7.32 7.32 -12.00
C ARG A 46 7.95 6.23 -11.13
N TYR A 47 7.15 5.26 -10.72
CA TYR A 47 7.57 4.18 -9.83
C TYR A 47 8.17 4.71 -8.52
N ILE A 48 7.47 5.66 -7.90
CA ILE A 48 7.89 6.36 -6.69
C ILE A 48 6.84 6.18 -5.60
N ILE A 49 7.27 5.98 -4.36
CA ILE A 49 6.42 6.16 -3.19
C ILE A 49 6.74 7.53 -2.61
N ALA A 50 5.77 8.42 -2.65
CA ALA A 50 5.88 9.78 -2.11
C ALA A 50 5.27 9.81 -0.70
N PHE A 51 6.06 10.17 0.29
CA PHE A 51 5.61 10.35 1.66
C PHE A 51 5.38 11.83 1.95
N ASN A 52 4.31 12.11 2.70
CA ASN A 52 4.09 13.44 3.26
C ASN A 52 5.11 13.69 4.36
N GLU A 53 6.03 14.60 4.13
CA GLU A 53 7.14 14.88 5.05
C GLU A 53 6.65 15.37 6.43
N GLU A 54 5.60 16.19 6.46
CA GLU A 54 5.00 16.62 7.71
C GLU A 54 4.49 15.45 8.56
N TRP A 55 3.91 14.44 7.93
CA TRP A 55 3.48 13.23 8.61
C TRP A 55 4.69 12.40 9.08
N ILE A 56 5.69 12.19 8.21
CA ILE A 56 6.88 11.39 8.52
C ILE A 56 7.59 11.91 9.77
N GLU A 57 7.73 13.23 9.90
CA GLU A 57 8.45 13.84 11.02
C GLU A 57 7.88 13.47 12.40
N GLN A 58 6.58 13.22 12.48
CA GLN A 58 5.88 12.97 13.74
C GLN A 58 5.23 11.59 13.84
N ALA A 59 5.29 10.77 12.80
CA ALA A 59 4.65 9.47 12.79
C ALA A 59 5.35 8.47 13.69
N ASN A 60 4.59 7.52 14.21
CA ASN A 60 5.16 6.37 14.91
C ASN A 60 5.90 5.49 13.90
N PRO A 61 7.12 5.01 14.20
CA PRO A 61 7.88 4.15 13.28
C PRO A 61 7.10 2.93 12.79
N MET A 62 6.23 2.33 13.61
CA MET A 62 5.42 1.18 13.20
C MET A 62 4.35 1.57 12.17
N GLU A 63 3.74 2.74 12.30
CA GLU A 63 2.81 3.26 11.30
C GLU A 63 3.50 3.51 9.96
N ILE A 64 4.75 3.98 10.01
CA ILE A 64 5.58 4.14 8.80
C ILE A 64 5.81 2.78 8.13
N GLN A 65 6.14 1.74 8.90
CA GLN A 65 6.32 0.38 8.37
C GLN A 65 5.05 -0.13 7.70
N VAL A 66 3.90 0.01 8.36
CA VAL A 66 2.59 -0.39 7.77
C VAL A 66 2.36 0.33 6.45
N THR A 67 2.62 1.62 6.41
CA THR A 67 2.46 2.45 5.21
C THR A 67 3.40 2.01 4.09
N CYS A 68 4.66 1.71 4.41
CA CYS A 68 5.63 1.18 3.43
C CYS A 68 5.12 -0.12 2.78
N PHE A 69 4.61 -1.04 3.57
CA PHE A 69 4.08 -2.31 3.07
C PHE A 69 2.85 -2.09 2.19
N HIS A 70 1.96 -1.21 2.61
CA HIS A 70 0.76 -0.85 1.85
C HIS A 70 1.12 -0.27 0.46
N GLU A 71 1.95 0.76 0.42
CA GLU A 71 2.32 1.42 -0.84
C GLU A 71 3.17 0.53 -1.75
N THR A 72 4.06 -0.27 -1.17
CA THR A 72 4.87 -1.21 -1.95
C THR A 72 4.00 -2.33 -2.54
N ARG A 73 2.90 -2.71 -1.86
CA ARG A 73 1.92 -3.64 -2.45
C ARG A 73 1.27 -3.04 -3.70
N HIS A 74 0.99 -1.74 -3.72
CA HIS A 74 0.52 -1.06 -4.94
C HIS A 74 1.56 -1.12 -6.07
N ALA A 75 2.84 -1.01 -5.77
CA ALA A 75 3.90 -1.18 -6.77
C ALA A 75 3.89 -2.61 -7.35
N PHE A 76 3.71 -3.63 -6.50
CA PHE A 76 3.56 -5.03 -6.95
C PHE A 76 2.33 -5.23 -7.83
N GLN A 77 1.19 -4.69 -7.43
CA GLN A 77 -0.04 -4.74 -8.23
C GLN A 77 0.18 -4.11 -9.60
N TRP A 78 0.85 -2.97 -9.65
CA TRP A 78 1.19 -2.29 -10.91
C TRP A 78 2.10 -3.16 -11.80
N LYS A 79 3.09 -3.82 -11.25
CA LYS A 79 3.96 -4.75 -11.99
C LYS A 79 3.17 -5.91 -12.60
N LEU A 80 2.19 -6.45 -11.87
CA LEU A 80 1.30 -7.50 -12.41
C LEU A 80 0.38 -6.96 -13.51
N ILE A 81 -0.19 -5.78 -13.31
CA ILE A 81 -1.10 -5.14 -14.28
C ILE A 81 -0.39 -4.87 -15.61
N THR A 82 0.86 -4.43 -15.56
CA THR A 82 1.64 -4.08 -16.76
C THR A 82 2.35 -5.29 -17.39
N GLY A 83 2.32 -6.45 -16.74
CA GLY A 83 3.05 -7.63 -17.21
C GLY A 83 4.56 -7.56 -16.96
N GLU A 84 5.03 -6.62 -16.17
CA GLU A 84 6.46 -6.43 -15.87
C GLU A 84 6.97 -7.27 -14.70
N TYR A 85 6.08 -7.99 -14.01
CA TYR A 85 6.49 -8.82 -12.88
C TYR A 85 7.33 -10.01 -13.36
N GLN A 86 8.56 -10.13 -12.85
CA GLN A 86 9.53 -11.16 -13.28
C GLN A 86 9.43 -12.47 -12.50
N GLY A 87 8.67 -12.49 -11.42
CA GLY A 87 8.48 -13.68 -10.59
C GLY A 87 7.30 -14.54 -11.03
N VAL A 88 7.01 -15.57 -10.21
CA VAL A 88 5.82 -16.40 -10.37
C VAL A 88 4.76 -15.88 -9.39
N SER A 89 3.58 -15.60 -9.90
CA SER A 89 2.45 -15.12 -9.09
C SER A 89 1.30 -16.14 -9.13
N ASN A 90 0.70 -16.39 -7.95
CA ASN A 90 -0.50 -17.20 -7.80
C ASN A 90 -1.78 -16.37 -7.83
N ILE A 91 -1.67 -15.07 -8.15
CA ILE A 91 -2.83 -14.20 -8.23
C ILE A 91 -3.68 -14.59 -9.44
N ASP A 92 -4.97 -14.82 -9.21
CA ASP A 92 -5.92 -15.13 -10.28
C ASP A 92 -5.94 -13.99 -11.31
N PRO A 93 -5.81 -14.29 -12.62
CA PRO A 93 -5.86 -13.28 -13.67
C PRO A 93 -7.12 -12.41 -13.63
N ARG A 94 -8.23 -12.93 -13.12
CA ARG A 94 -9.47 -12.14 -12.96
C ARG A 94 -9.33 -11.05 -11.90
N ILE A 95 -8.56 -11.32 -10.86
CA ILE A 95 -8.26 -10.32 -9.82
C ILE A 95 -7.36 -9.23 -10.40
N ILE A 96 -6.35 -9.60 -11.19
CA ILE A 96 -5.46 -8.64 -11.86
C ILE A 96 -6.27 -7.72 -12.79
N GLU A 97 -7.25 -8.26 -13.50
CA GLU A 97 -8.12 -7.46 -14.37
C GLU A 97 -9.00 -6.49 -13.57
N ILE A 98 -9.50 -6.90 -12.42
CA ILE A 98 -10.23 -6.01 -11.50
C ILE A 98 -9.31 -4.88 -11.04
N TRP A 99 -8.10 -5.19 -10.60
CA TRP A 99 -7.11 -4.19 -10.18
C TRP A 99 -6.77 -3.20 -11.31
N LYS A 100 -6.63 -3.71 -12.54
CA LYS A 100 -6.36 -2.90 -13.71
C LYS A 100 -7.48 -1.87 -13.95
N ASN A 101 -8.72 -2.32 -13.87
CA ASN A 101 -9.89 -1.45 -14.02
C ASN A 101 -9.97 -0.42 -12.89
N GLU A 102 -9.76 -0.84 -11.65
CA GLU A 102 -9.75 0.04 -10.49
C GLU A 102 -8.62 1.08 -10.58
N MET A 103 -7.43 0.67 -11.00
CA MET A 103 -6.28 1.58 -11.12
C MET A 103 -6.46 2.58 -12.27
N SER A 104 -7.12 2.20 -13.36
CA SER A 104 -7.44 3.09 -14.48
C SER A 104 -8.52 4.12 -14.13
N ASN A 105 -9.48 3.72 -13.31
CA ASN A 105 -10.59 4.56 -12.84
C ASN A 105 -10.43 4.89 -11.36
N TYR A 106 -9.18 4.99 -10.90
CA TYR A 106 -8.82 5.00 -9.50
C TYR A 106 -9.51 6.11 -8.73
N ASN A 107 -10.28 5.71 -7.73
CA ASN A 107 -10.87 6.61 -6.76
C ASN A 107 -9.80 6.96 -5.73
N SER A 108 -8.93 7.89 -6.11
CA SER A 108 -7.84 8.36 -5.26
C SER A 108 -8.39 9.13 -4.06
N PRO A 109 -7.75 9.04 -2.88
CA PRO A 109 -8.11 9.90 -1.75
C PRO A 109 -7.88 11.39 -2.05
N THR A 110 -7.15 11.71 -3.13
CA THR A 110 -6.97 13.09 -3.59
C THR A 110 -8.20 13.66 -4.32
N LYS A 111 -9.12 12.82 -4.79
CA LYS A 111 -10.37 13.28 -5.43
C LYS A 111 -11.32 13.86 -4.38
N LYS A 112 -11.84 15.08 -4.65
CA LYS A 112 -12.58 15.86 -3.67
C LYS A 112 -13.93 15.29 -3.23
N ASP A 113 -14.59 14.48 -4.06
CA ASP A 113 -16.00 14.11 -3.89
C ASP A 113 -16.23 12.62 -3.64
N ILE A 114 -15.18 11.85 -3.31
CA ILE A 114 -15.32 10.42 -3.07
C ILE A 114 -15.28 10.15 -1.57
N PRO A 115 -16.33 9.51 -1.00
CA PRO A 115 -16.31 9.09 0.39
C PRO A 115 -15.14 8.15 0.67
N GLU A 116 -14.53 8.28 1.84
CA GLU A 116 -13.44 7.42 2.30
C GLU A 116 -13.81 5.93 2.22
N GLU A 117 -15.03 5.59 2.60
CA GLU A 117 -15.53 4.22 2.54
C GLU A 117 -15.52 3.65 1.11
N GLU A 118 -15.93 4.44 0.12
CA GLU A 118 -15.91 4.01 -1.27
C GLU A 118 -14.48 3.77 -1.76
N TYR A 119 -13.55 4.63 -1.39
CA TYR A 119 -12.12 4.45 -1.66
C TYR A 119 -11.60 3.14 -1.05
N LEU A 120 -11.88 2.91 0.24
CA LEU A 120 -11.41 1.75 0.98
C LEU A 120 -12.00 0.42 0.50
N ARG A 121 -13.21 0.44 -0.07
CA ARG A 121 -13.88 -0.77 -0.58
C ARG A 121 -13.33 -1.26 -1.91
N GLN A 122 -12.48 -0.51 -2.57
CA GLN A 122 -11.81 -0.99 -3.78
C GLN A 122 -10.99 -2.24 -3.45
N LYS A 123 -11.06 -3.25 -4.31
CA LYS A 123 -10.36 -4.52 -4.08
C LYS A 123 -8.85 -4.36 -4.04
N ILE A 124 -8.32 -3.41 -4.80
CA ILE A 124 -6.90 -3.07 -4.80
C ILE A 124 -6.45 -2.51 -3.44
N GLU A 125 -7.30 -1.73 -2.76
CA GLU A 125 -7.03 -1.20 -1.43
C GLU A 125 -7.16 -2.30 -0.36
N ILE A 126 -8.19 -3.11 -0.42
CA ILE A 126 -8.39 -4.23 0.51
C ILE A 126 -7.18 -5.18 0.47
N ASP A 127 -6.68 -5.49 -0.73
CA ASP A 127 -5.49 -6.32 -0.90
C ASP A 127 -4.25 -5.69 -0.27
N ALA A 128 -4.02 -4.40 -0.49
CA ALA A 128 -2.87 -3.69 0.07
C ALA A 128 -2.95 -3.60 1.60
N ILE A 129 -4.11 -3.33 2.16
CA ILE A 129 -4.34 -3.29 3.61
C ILE A 129 -4.12 -4.67 4.22
N ALA A 130 -4.65 -5.72 3.61
CA ALA A 130 -4.49 -7.09 4.09
C ALA A 130 -3.03 -7.54 4.04
N PHE A 131 -2.32 -7.22 2.96
CA PHE A 131 -0.90 -7.53 2.82
C PHE A 131 -0.07 -6.87 3.92
N ALA A 132 -0.26 -5.59 4.14
CA ALA A 132 0.46 -4.86 5.19
C ALA A 132 0.15 -5.45 6.57
N HIS A 133 -1.12 -5.67 6.88
CA HIS A 133 -1.54 -6.24 8.16
C HIS A 133 -0.91 -7.62 8.41
N PHE A 134 -0.95 -8.50 7.41
CA PHE A 134 -0.41 -9.86 7.52
C PHE A 134 1.10 -9.85 7.80
N HIS A 135 1.87 -9.10 7.01
CA HIS A 135 3.33 -9.11 7.13
C HIS A 135 3.82 -8.37 8.38
N ILE A 136 3.19 -7.27 8.75
CA ILE A 136 3.54 -6.54 10.00
C ILE A 136 3.26 -7.42 11.20
N LYS A 137 2.14 -8.14 11.23
CA LYS A 137 1.85 -9.10 12.30
C LYS A 137 2.88 -10.23 12.34
N LYS A 138 3.25 -10.75 11.19
CA LYS A 138 4.23 -11.85 11.09
C LYS A 138 5.64 -11.42 11.52
N LEU A 139 6.07 -10.24 11.11
CA LEU A 139 7.43 -9.75 11.35
C LEU A 139 7.62 -9.15 12.74
N TYR A 140 6.65 -8.42 13.24
CA TYR A 140 6.78 -7.59 14.43
C TYR A 140 5.80 -7.96 15.55
N ASN A 141 4.90 -8.90 15.31
CA ASN A 141 3.82 -9.26 16.23
C ASN A 141 2.93 -8.07 16.63
N VAL A 142 2.73 -7.15 15.72
CA VAL A 142 1.90 -5.97 15.89
C VAL A 142 0.69 -6.07 14.98
N LYS A 143 -0.50 -5.77 15.50
CA LYS A 143 -1.74 -5.70 14.72
C LYS A 143 -1.94 -4.27 14.23
N SER A 144 -1.87 -4.07 12.91
CA SER A 144 -2.23 -2.78 12.33
C SER A 144 -3.74 -2.55 12.42
N ILE A 145 -4.13 -1.28 12.40
CA ILE A 145 -5.54 -0.90 12.43
C ILE A 145 -6.18 -1.17 11.07
N ILE A 146 -7.29 -1.92 11.07
CA ILE A 146 -8.09 -2.18 9.88
C ILE A 146 -9.33 -1.30 9.96
N PRO A 147 -9.64 -0.50 8.91
CA PRO A 147 -10.86 0.29 8.89
C PRO A 147 -12.11 -0.59 9.11
N GLU A 148 -12.98 -0.16 10.00
CA GLU A 148 -14.15 -0.94 10.42
C GLU A 148 -15.06 -1.34 9.24
N CYS A 149 -15.25 -0.44 8.28
CA CYS A 149 -16.12 -0.66 7.12
C CYS A 149 -15.69 -1.81 6.21
N ILE A 150 -14.44 -2.28 6.29
CA ILE A 150 -13.90 -3.35 5.44
C ILE A 150 -13.33 -4.53 6.23
N THR A 151 -13.65 -4.63 7.51
CA THR A 151 -13.11 -5.70 8.38
C THR A 151 -13.36 -7.10 7.82
N ASN A 152 -14.56 -7.38 7.32
CA ASN A 152 -14.91 -8.70 6.78
C ASN A 152 -14.14 -9.01 5.49
N GLU A 153 -14.04 -8.05 4.59
CA GLU A 153 -13.33 -8.18 3.32
C GLU A 153 -11.83 -8.44 3.54
N VAL A 154 -11.23 -7.70 4.48
CA VAL A 154 -9.83 -7.89 4.86
C VAL A 154 -9.62 -9.26 5.50
N ALA A 155 -10.51 -9.71 6.36
CA ALA A 155 -10.43 -11.03 6.99
C ALA A 155 -10.41 -12.15 5.96
N LEU A 156 -11.27 -12.09 4.95
CA LEU A 156 -11.28 -13.06 3.85
C LEU A 156 -9.97 -13.05 3.05
N LYS A 157 -9.43 -11.88 2.80
CA LYS A 157 -8.15 -11.74 2.08
C LYS A 157 -6.97 -12.26 2.90
N LEU A 158 -6.98 -12.06 4.20
CA LEU A 158 -5.95 -12.59 5.11
C LEU A 158 -5.87 -14.13 5.04
N ASP A 159 -7.00 -14.81 4.90
CA ASP A 159 -7.02 -16.26 4.75
C ASP A 159 -6.25 -16.70 3.50
N CYS A 160 -6.36 -15.94 2.40
CA CYS A 160 -5.59 -16.21 1.18
C CYS A 160 -4.07 -16.11 1.41
N PHE A 161 -3.60 -15.16 2.21
CA PHE A 161 -2.17 -15.03 2.54
C PHE A 161 -1.67 -16.16 3.44
N ARG A 162 -2.52 -16.70 4.32
CA ARG A 162 -2.16 -17.82 5.21
C ARG A 162 -2.01 -19.13 4.46
N GLU A 163 -2.77 -19.33 3.40
CA GLU A 163 -2.74 -20.54 2.57
C GLU A 163 -1.61 -20.56 1.55
N GLY A 164 -1.07 -19.41 1.24
CA GLY A 164 0.05 -19.22 0.32
C GLY A 164 1.38 -19.12 1.07
#